data_b5652e6ecb75fc98439bc2837d8dbff2
#
_entry.id   b5652e6ecb75fc98439bc2837d8dbff2
#
_cell.length_a   1.000
_cell.length_b   1.000
_cell.length_c   1.000
_cell.angle_alpha   90.00
_cell.angle_beta   90.00
_cell.angle_gamma   90.00
#
_symmetry.space_group_name_H-M   'P 1'
#
loop_
_entity.id
_entity.type
_entity.pdbx_description
1 polymer ?
#
loop_
_entity_poly.entity_id
_entity_poly.type
_entity_poly.pdbx_seq_one_letter_code
_entity_poly.pdbx_strand_id
1 'polypeptide(L)'
;MQNIQKKAPLANNHISVDCVVIGFDGEQLKVLLVKRAGEDNGEVYHDMKLPGSLIYMDEDLDEAAQRVLYELTGLKNVNLMQFKAFGSKNRTSNPKDVRWLERAMQSKVERIVTIA
;
A
#
# COMPACT_ATOMS: atom_id res chain seq x y z
N MET A 1 -8.48 -10.83 34.79
CA MET A 1 -8.46 -10.82 33.31
C MET A 1 -7.95 -9.48 32.83
N GLN A 2 -6.84 -9.51 32.15
CA GLN A 2 -6.20 -8.26 31.71
C GLN A 2 -6.81 -7.82 30.40
N ASN A 3 -7.31 -6.59 30.38
CA ASN A 3 -7.65 -5.94 29.12
C ASN A 3 -6.35 -5.50 28.44
N ILE A 4 -5.91 -6.29 27.49
CA ILE A 4 -4.78 -5.90 26.66
C ILE A 4 -5.30 -4.94 25.60
N GLN A 5 -5.07 -3.66 25.79
CA GLN A 5 -5.26 -2.70 24.72
C GLN A 5 -4.20 -2.95 23.65
N LYS A 6 -4.65 -3.40 22.49
CA LYS A 6 -3.75 -3.48 21.34
C LYS A 6 -3.40 -2.06 20.92
N LYS A 7 -2.13 -1.71 21.04
CA LYS A 7 -1.61 -0.48 20.46
C LYS A 7 -1.75 -0.57 18.94
N ALA A 8 -2.10 0.54 18.30
CA ALA A 8 -2.07 0.63 16.85
C ALA A 8 -0.68 0.23 16.35
N PRO A 9 -0.58 -0.62 15.32
CA PRO A 9 0.71 -1.01 14.77
C PRO A 9 1.48 0.21 14.25
N LEU A 10 2.80 0.21 14.47
CA LEU A 10 3.67 1.23 13.93
C LEU A 10 4.04 0.89 12.49
N ALA A 11 3.88 1.86 11.61
CA ALA A 11 4.28 1.71 10.22
C ALA A 11 5.79 1.91 10.06
N ASN A 12 6.38 1.18 9.12
CA ASN A 12 7.72 1.45 8.65
C ASN A 12 7.64 2.51 7.55
N ASN A 13 8.19 3.68 7.80
CA ASN A 13 8.07 4.84 6.91
C ASN A 13 8.92 4.73 5.63
N HIS A 14 9.71 3.69 5.49
CA HIS A 14 10.65 3.54 4.37
C HIS A 14 10.36 2.35 3.47
N ILE A 15 9.47 1.46 3.87
CA ILE A 15 9.18 0.24 3.13
C ILE A 15 7.69 0.10 2.91
N SER A 16 7.31 -0.09 1.65
CA SER A 16 5.93 -0.39 1.27
C SER A 16 5.86 -1.66 0.43
N VAL A 17 4.69 -2.23 0.34
CA VAL A 17 4.38 -3.32 -0.59
C VAL A 17 3.28 -2.87 -1.53
N ASP A 18 3.38 -3.28 -2.79
CA ASP A 18 2.33 -3.14 -3.79
C ASP A 18 1.98 -4.50 -4.33
N CYS A 19 0.70 -4.79 -4.48
CA CYS A 19 0.22 -6.05 -5.02
C CYS A 19 -0.23 -5.87 -6.46
N VAL A 20 0.37 -6.63 -7.38
CA VAL A 20 -0.07 -6.67 -8.78
C VAL A 20 -0.92 -7.91 -8.95
N VAL A 21 -2.23 -7.72 -8.94
CA VAL A 21 -3.20 -8.82 -9.08
C VAL A 21 -3.77 -8.78 -10.48
N ILE A 22 -3.56 -9.87 -11.22
CA ILE A 22 -4.00 -9.99 -12.59
C ILE A 22 -5.17 -10.97 -12.65
N GLY A 23 -6.26 -10.54 -13.23
CA GLY A 23 -7.44 -11.35 -13.46
C GLY A 23 -7.72 -11.52 -14.95
N PHE A 24 -8.52 -12.51 -15.26
CA PHE A 24 -8.96 -12.79 -16.63
C PHE A 24 -10.49 -12.86 -16.66
N ASP A 25 -11.12 -12.05 -17.50
CA ASP A 25 -12.57 -11.96 -17.57
C ASP A 25 -13.21 -12.84 -18.68
N GLY A 26 -12.42 -13.70 -19.31
CA GLY A 26 -12.83 -14.51 -20.45
C GLY A 26 -12.38 -13.95 -21.79
N GLU A 27 -11.97 -12.69 -21.83
CA GLU A 27 -11.51 -12.02 -23.06
C GLU A 27 -10.17 -11.34 -22.88
N GLN A 28 -9.97 -10.65 -21.77
CA GLN A 28 -8.79 -9.80 -21.52
C GLN A 28 -8.20 -10.05 -20.15
N LEU A 29 -6.88 -9.86 -20.05
CA LEU A 29 -6.20 -9.74 -18.78
C LEU A 29 -6.46 -8.35 -18.21
N LYS A 30 -6.74 -8.30 -16.91
CA LYS A 30 -7.01 -7.05 -16.20
C LYS A 30 -6.18 -6.98 -14.94
N VAL A 31 -5.78 -5.77 -14.57
CA VAL A 31 -5.05 -5.49 -13.33
C VAL A 31 -6.04 -4.90 -12.32
N LEU A 32 -5.99 -5.40 -11.10
CA LEU A 32 -6.81 -4.87 -10.01
C LEU A 32 -6.23 -3.54 -9.54
N LEU A 33 -7.05 -2.52 -9.55
CA LEU A 33 -6.70 -1.20 -9.03
C LEU A 33 -7.70 -0.79 -7.96
N VAL A 34 -7.25 -0.02 -7.01
CA VAL A 34 -8.11 0.59 -6.00
C VAL A 34 -8.24 2.09 -6.28
N LYS A 35 -9.42 2.63 -6.01
CA LYS A 35 -9.66 4.05 -6.14
C LYS A 35 -9.01 4.80 -4.99
N ARG A 36 -8.34 5.88 -5.33
CA ARG A 36 -7.77 6.80 -4.36
C ARG A 36 -8.45 8.15 -4.53
N ALA A 37 -9.01 8.68 -3.45
CA ALA A 37 -9.61 10.00 -3.42
C ALA A 37 -8.94 10.81 -2.33
N GLY A 38 -8.75 12.10 -2.60
CA GLY A 38 -8.15 12.99 -1.63
C GLY A 38 -8.36 14.45 -2.02
N GLU A 39 -7.87 15.33 -1.16
CA GLU A 39 -7.93 16.76 -1.35
C GLU A 39 -6.53 17.33 -1.25
N ASP A 40 -6.16 18.15 -2.21
CA ASP A 40 -4.86 18.82 -2.26
C ASP A 40 -5.07 20.29 -2.58
N ASN A 41 -4.71 21.16 -1.62
CA ASN A 41 -4.89 22.62 -1.72
C ASN A 41 -6.31 23.04 -2.11
N GLY A 42 -7.32 22.36 -1.55
CA GLY A 42 -8.73 22.64 -1.81
C GLY A 42 -9.28 21.96 -3.07
N GLU A 43 -8.45 21.29 -3.85
CA GLU A 43 -8.89 20.53 -5.01
C GLU A 43 -9.10 19.05 -4.65
N VAL A 44 -10.28 18.53 -4.95
CA VAL A 44 -10.60 17.12 -4.80
C VAL A 44 -10.05 16.36 -6.01
N TYR A 45 -9.30 15.29 -5.75
CA TYR A 45 -8.80 14.44 -6.83
C TYR A 45 -9.25 12.98 -6.65
N HIS A 46 -9.37 12.30 -7.79
CA HIS A 46 -9.66 10.88 -7.85
C HIS A 46 -8.66 10.23 -8.81
N ASP A 47 -7.98 9.19 -8.35
CA ASP A 47 -7.13 8.40 -9.21
C ASP A 47 -7.20 6.91 -8.83
N MET A 48 -6.45 6.09 -9.54
CA MET A 48 -6.40 4.65 -9.34
C MET A 48 -4.96 4.25 -9.06
N LYS A 49 -4.78 3.29 -8.17
CA LYS A 49 -3.46 2.76 -7.84
C LYS A 49 -3.51 1.26 -7.58
N LEU A 50 -2.35 0.62 -7.61
CA LEU A 50 -2.23 -0.75 -7.14
C LEU A 50 -2.57 -0.83 -5.66
N PRO A 51 -3.17 -1.95 -5.20
CA PRO A 51 -3.31 -2.17 -3.76
C PRO A 51 -1.93 -2.16 -3.11
N GLY A 52 -1.69 -1.21 -2.24
CA GLY A 52 -0.38 -1.05 -1.61
C GLY A 52 -0.44 -0.16 -0.39
N SER A 53 0.53 -0.32 0.50
CA SER A 53 0.69 0.53 1.68
C SER A 53 2.04 0.26 2.33
N LEU A 54 2.40 1.09 3.32
CA LEU A 54 3.57 0.84 4.15
C LEU A 54 3.38 -0.45 4.95
N ILE A 55 4.47 -1.17 5.18
CA ILE A 55 4.44 -2.33 6.06
C ILE A 55 4.43 -1.86 7.52
N TYR A 56 4.00 -2.74 8.43
CA TYR A 56 4.15 -2.50 9.86
C TYR A 56 5.52 -2.98 10.34
N MET A 57 6.00 -2.40 11.44
CA MET A 57 7.32 -2.70 11.99
C MET A 57 7.48 -4.15 12.42
N ASP A 58 6.38 -4.82 12.76
CA ASP A 58 6.35 -6.19 13.24
C ASP A 58 5.86 -7.21 12.20
N GLU A 59 5.82 -6.82 10.94
CA GLU A 59 5.38 -7.69 9.84
C GLU A 59 6.53 -8.12 8.95
N ASP A 60 6.50 -9.37 8.50
CA ASP A 60 7.26 -9.79 7.33
C ASP A 60 6.61 -9.25 6.05
N LEU A 61 7.38 -9.23 4.96
CA LEU A 61 6.86 -8.73 3.67
C LEU A 61 5.65 -9.52 3.18
N ASP A 62 5.66 -10.83 3.35
CA ASP A 62 4.54 -11.69 2.94
C ASP A 62 3.29 -11.42 3.77
N GLU A 63 3.45 -11.24 5.07
CA GLU A 63 2.35 -10.88 5.97
C GLU A 63 1.76 -9.52 5.59
N ALA A 64 2.63 -8.54 5.33
CA ALA A 64 2.21 -7.20 4.94
C ALA A 64 1.43 -7.23 3.62
N ALA A 65 1.92 -7.96 2.62
CA ALA A 65 1.25 -8.07 1.33
C ALA A 65 -0.15 -8.67 1.45
N GLN A 66 -0.30 -9.74 2.23
CA GLN A 66 -1.61 -10.36 2.47
C GLN A 66 -2.56 -9.40 3.21
N ARG A 67 -2.05 -8.72 4.22
CA ARG A 67 -2.84 -7.74 4.99
C ARG A 67 -3.32 -6.59 4.12
N VAL A 68 -2.41 -5.97 3.37
CA VAL A 68 -2.72 -4.83 2.51
C VAL A 68 -3.75 -5.20 1.45
N LEU A 69 -3.56 -6.36 0.81
CA LEU A 69 -4.50 -6.83 -0.19
C LEU A 69 -5.88 -7.05 0.41
N TYR A 70 -5.95 -7.68 1.56
CA TYR A 70 -7.22 -7.93 2.25
C TYR A 70 -7.91 -6.62 2.68
N GLU A 71 -7.17 -5.72 3.30
CA GLU A 71 -7.73 -4.45 3.79
C GLU A 71 -8.29 -3.58 2.65
N LEU A 72 -7.63 -3.58 1.50
CA LEU A 72 -8.00 -2.71 0.40
C LEU A 72 -8.98 -3.34 -0.60
N THR A 73 -9.03 -4.67 -0.69
CA THR A 73 -9.82 -5.35 -1.71
C THR A 73 -10.74 -6.44 -1.17
N GLY A 74 -10.52 -6.91 0.05
CA GLY A 74 -11.25 -8.04 0.62
C GLY A 74 -10.74 -9.42 0.17
N LEU A 75 -9.74 -9.48 -0.70
CA LEU A 75 -9.19 -10.76 -1.17
C LEU A 75 -8.36 -11.44 -0.08
N LYS A 76 -8.58 -12.72 0.12
CA LYS A 76 -7.88 -13.57 1.10
C LYS A 76 -7.22 -14.75 0.44
N ASN A 77 -6.17 -15.25 1.07
CA ASN A 77 -5.54 -16.54 0.71
C ASN A 77 -5.12 -16.59 -0.76
N VAL A 78 -4.63 -15.46 -1.26
CA VAL A 78 -4.09 -15.37 -2.62
C VAL A 78 -2.61 -15.73 -2.56
N ASN A 79 -2.15 -16.60 -3.47
CA ASN A 79 -0.73 -16.87 -3.59
C ASN A 79 -0.03 -15.66 -4.20
N LEU A 80 0.82 -15.04 -3.40
CA LEU A 80 1.59 -13.87 -3.82
C LEU A 80 3.07 -14.25 -3.91
N MET A 81 3.73 -13.75 -4.94
CA MET A 81 5.15 -13.96 -5.16
C MET A 81 5.83 -12.62 -5.36
N GLN A 82 6.87 -12.34 -4.60
CA GLN A 82 7.67 -11.15 -4.79
C GLN A 82 8.41 -11.23 -6.11
N PHE A 83 8.34 -10.17 -6.91
CA PHE A 83 9.03 -10.15 -8.20
C PHE A 83 10.06 -9.03 -8.33
N LYS A 84 9.89 -7.91 -7.64
CA LYS A 84 10.84 -6.80 -7.79
C LYS A 84 10.76 -5.80 -6.63
N ALA A 85 11.92 -5.24 -6.28
CA ALA A 85 12.03 -4.09 -5.39
C ALA A 85 12.30 -2.82 -6.21
N PHE A 86 11.56 -1.77 -5.92
CA PHE A 86 11.71 -0.46 -6.55
C PHE A 86 12.32 0.51 -5.53
N GLY A 87 13.59 0.84 -5.73
CA GLY A 87 14.35 1.61 -4.76
C GLY A 87 15.04 2.85 -5.30
N SER A 88 14.65 3.36 -6.47
CA SER A 88 15.22 4.59 -6.98
C SER A 88 15.05 5.74 -5.97
N LYS A 89 16.11 6.50 -5.77
CA LYS A 89 16.11 7.58 -4.76
C LYS A 89 15.07 8.66 -5.00
N ASN A 90 14.59 8.82 -6.24
CA ASN A 90 13.66 9.88 -6.61
C ASN A 90 12.24 9.38 -6.89
N ARG A 91 11.96 8.10 -6.65
CA ARG A 91 10.66 7.54 -7.04
C ARG A 91 9.47 8.07 -6.24
N THR A 92 9.70 8.61 -5.05
CA THR A 92 8.67 9.17 -4.19
C THR A 92 8.70 10.70 -4.18
N SER A 93 9.05 11.30 -5.30
CA SER A 93 9.13 12.76 -5.42
C SER A 93 7.79 13.42 -5.79
N ASN A 94 6.77 12.66 -6.18
CA ASN A 94 5.46 13.21 -6.50
C ASN A 94 4.76 13.71 -5.22
N PRO A 95 4.48 15.01 -5.08
CA PRO A 95 3.90 15.55 -3.85
C PRO A 95 2.53 14.97 -3.51
N LYS A 96 1.72 14.60 -4.48
CA LYS A 96 0.40 13.99 -4.24
C LYS A 96 0.52 12.63 -3.58
N ASP A 97 1.44 11.79 -4.05
CA ASP A 97 1.65 10.45 -3.50
C ASP A 97 2.20 10.53 -2.08
N VAL A 98 3.18 11.41 -1.85
CA VAL A 98 3.77 11.62 -0.53
C VAL A 98 2.72 12.10 0.46
N ARG A 99 1.91 13.10 0.09
CA ARG A 99 0.87 13.62 0.98
C ARG A 99 -0.21 12.60 1.29
N TRP A 100 -0.60 11.81 0.31
CA TRP A 100 -1.58 10.75 0.53
C TRP A 100 -1.07 9.70 1.51
N LEU A 101 0.17 9.25 1.36
CA LEU A 101 0.79 8.30 2.28
C LEU A 101 0.92 8.88 3.69
N GLU A 102 1.35 10.12 3.82
CA GLU A 102 1.47 10.78 5.11
C GLU A 102 0.13 10.88 5.83
N ARG A 103 -0.95 11.19 5.10
CA ARG A 103 -2.30 11.23 5.68
C ARG A 103 -2.77 9.84 6.10
N ALA A 104 -2.61 8.85 5.25
CA ALA A 104 -3.06 7.49 5.51
C ALA A 104 -2.36 6.88 6.72
N MET A 105 -1.07 7.14 6.86
CA MET A 105 -0.23 6.57 7.91
C MET A 105 0.01 7.52 9.10
N GLN A 106 -0.47 8.75 9.01
CA GLN A 106 -0.27 9.80 10.03
C GLN A 106 1.20 9.98 10.41
N SER A 107 2.08 9.87 9.44
CA SER A 107 3.51 10.02 9.65
C SER A 107 4.18 10.63 8.44
N LYS A 108 5.35 11.25 8.67
CA LYS A 108 6.12 11.87 7.60
C LYS A 108 6.82 10.82 6.76
N VAL A 109 6.72 10.95 5.44
CA VAL A 109 7.31 10.03 4.47
C VAL A 109 8.44 10.75 3.73
N GLU A 110 9.66 10.20 3.81
CA GLU A 110 10.84 10.76 3.12
C GLU A 110 11.19 9.94 1.88
N ARG A 111 11.67 8.73 2.08
CA ARG A 111 12.07 7.84 1.00
C ARG A 111 11.44 6.47 1.22
N ILE A 112 10.83 5.94 0.18
CA ILE A 112 10.16 4.65 0.25
C ILE A 112 10.78 3.68 -0.77
N VAL A 113 11.14 2.51 -0.29
CA VAL A 113 11.43 1.35 -1.13
C VAL A 113 10.17 0.51 -1.19
N THR A 114 9.71 0.22 -2.39
CA THR A 114 8.50 -0.60 -2.60
C THR A 114 8.87 -1.98 -3.09
N ILE A 115 8.28 -2.98 -2.44
CA ILE A 115 8.42 -4.38 -2.84
C ILE A 115 7.13 -4.80 -3.52
N ALA A 116 7.26 -5.25 -4.75
CA ALA A 116 6.11 -5.72 -5.50
C ALA A 116 6.14 -7.24 -5.68
#